data_14120a1d8a40f0beb54f3b4868619b61
#
_entry.id   14120a1d8a40f0beb54f3b4868619b61
#
_cell.length_a   1.000
_cell.length_b   1.000
_cell.length_c   1.000
_cell.angle_alpha   90.00
_cell.angle_beta   90.00
_cell.angle_gamma   90.00
#
_symmetry.space_group_name_H-M   'P 1'
#
loop_
_entity.id
_entity.type
_entity.pdbx_description
1 polymer ?
#
loop_
_entity_poly.entity_id
_entity_poly.type
_entity_poly.pdbx_seq_one_letter_code
_entity_poly.pdbx_strand_id
1 'polypeptide(L)'
;MLKNKSFKFFLFILFILIIVFSLSVFKVNTLQIIDYRTEQIIWEEKINDGDSFAISYQHSVARTPVIEFFEIKDGKILLTGTEYQSYGAGLPTSAEMGEYIVENDKFIIKNINQFLPEIMLRVSDYAQHEFIFKQENYKLYKNIKTETLLQIKTEKISYFTFILRRF
;
A
#
# COMPACT_ATOMS: atom_id res chain seq x y z
N MET A 1 17.33 -53.27 -10.51
CA MET A 1 17.12 -52.36 -9.36
C MET A 1 17.40 -50.86 -9.63
N LEU A 2 18.26 -50.52 -10.58
CA LEU A 2 18.62 -49.12 -10.94
C LEU A 2 17.49 -48.37 -11.66
N LYS A 3 16.69 -49.00 -12.51
CA LYS A 3 15.57 -48.41 -13.27
C LYS A 3 14.51 -47.72 -12.37
N ASN A 4 14.31 -48.20 -11.15
CA ASN A 4 13.30 -47.66 -10.23
C ASN A 4 13.77 -46.38 -9.52
N LYS A 5 15.07 -46.16 -9.32
CA LYS A 5 15.59 -44.91 -8.70
C LYS A 5 15.54 -43.73 -9.68
N SER A 6 15.95 -43.95 -10.94
CA SER A 6 15.90 -42.89 -11.98
C SER A 6 14.47 -42.47 -12.29
N PHE A 7 13.51 -43.41 -12.28
CA PHE A 7 12.09 -43.08 -12.49
C PHE A 7 11.52 -42.30 -11.33
N LYS A 8 11.84 -42.63 -10.08
CA LYS A 8 11.43 -41.87 -8.90
C LYS A 8 12.03 -40.46 -8.91
N PHE A 9 13.27 -40.32 -9.30
CA PHE A 9 13.93 -39.01 -9.44
C PHE A 9 13.30 -38.18 -10.54
N PHE A 10 12.95 -38.75 -11.68
CA PHE A 10 12.20 -38.06 -12.75
C PHE A 10 10.83 -37.56 -12.27
N LEU A 11 10.06 -38.41 -11.56
CA LEU A 11 8.79 -38.04 -10.99
C LEU A 11 8.93 -36.89 -9.97
N PHE A 12 9.98 -36.91 -9.16
CA PHE A 12 10.27 -35.83 -8.21
C PHE A 12 10.56 -34.50 -8.91
N ILE A 13 11.38 -34.51 -9.97
CA ILE A 13 11.63 -33.29 -10.77
C ILE A 13 10.34 -32.81 -11.42
N LEU A 14 9.57 -33.69 -12.02
CA LEU A 14 8.29 -33.34 -12.64
C LEU A 14 7.33 -32.70 -11.62
N PHE A 15 7.26 -33.22 -10.42
CA PHE A 15 6.46 -32.66 -9.33
C PHE A 15 6.92 -31.25 -8.94
N ILE A 16 8.23 -31.02 -8.82
CA ILE A 16 8.77 -29.68 -8.57
C ILE A 16 8.41 -28.71 -9.70
N LEU A 17 8.56 -29.13 -10.95
CA LEU A 17 8.21 -28.32 -12.12
C LEU A 17 6.71 -27.93 -12.11
N ILE A 18 5.83 -28.85 -11.75
CA ILE A 18 4.40 -28.60 -11.63
C ILE A 18 4.13 -27.56 -10.53
N ILE A 19 4.81 -27.66 -9.37
CA ILE A 19 4.68 -26.68 -8.29
C ILE A 19 5.13 -25.30 -8.76
N VAL A 20 6.33 -25.19 -9.34
CA VAL A 20 6.88 -23.91 -9.82
C VAL A 20 5.97 -23.31 -10.88
N PHE A 21 5.50 -24.11 -11.82
CA PHE A 21 4.54 -23.67 -12.84
C PHE A 21 3.25 -23.17 -12.20
N SER A 22 2.67 -23.92 -11.26
CA SER A 22 1.47 -23.51 -10.53
C SER A 22 1.67 -22.16 -9.84
N LEU A 23 2.75 -22.00 -9.06
CA LEU A 23 3.06 -20.74 -8.37
C LEU A 23 3.28 -19.56 -9.34
N SER A 24 3.73 -19.83 -10.57
CA SER A 24 3.96 -18.80 -11.59
C SER A 24 2.64 -18.35 -12.26
N VAL A 25 1.67 -19.25 -12.37
CA VAL A 25 0.34 -18.95 -12.95
C VAL A 25 -0.56 -18.24 -11.96
N PHE A 26 -0.52 -18.65 -10.68
CA PHE A 26 -1.32 -17.98 -9.63
C PHE A 26 -0.83 -16.56 -9.40
N LYS A 27 -1.74 -15.59 -9.50
CA LYS A 27 -1.46 -14.17 -9.27
C LYS A 27 -2.04 -13.69 -7.95
N VAL A 28 -1.36 -12.77 -7.32
CA VAL A 28 -1.80 -12.08 -6.11
C VAL A 28 -1.74 -10.58 -6.33
N ASN A 29 -2.65 -9.85 -5.69
CA ASN A 29 -2.56 -8.40 -5.61
C ASN A 29 -1.62 -8.05 -4.44
N THR A 30 -0.74 -7.09 -4.67
CA THR A 30 0.15 -6.53 -3.66
C THR A 30 -0.04 -5.02 -3.58
N LEU A 31 0.14 -4.46 -2.38
CA LEU A 31 0.33 -3.03 -2.17
C LEU A 31 1.82 -2.80 -1.99
N GLN A 32 2.37 -1.85 -2.72
CA GLN A 32 3.80 -1.56 -2.76
C GLN A 32 4.07 -0.10 -2.43
N ILE A 33 5.13 0.15 -1.68
CA ILE A 33 5.77 1.46 -1.51
C ILE A 33 7.11 1.39 -2.23
N ILE A 34 7.29 2.23 -3.24
CA ILE A 34 8.44 2.22 -4.15
C ILE A 34 9.11 3.58 -4.10
N ASP A 35 10.44 3.62 -4.06
CA ASP A 35 11.18 4.84 -4.40
C ASP A 35 11.00 5.10 -5.90
N TYR A 36 10.28 6.18 -6.22
CA TYR A 36 9.93 6.51 -7.60
C TYR A 36 11.14 6.71 -8.52
N ARG A 37 12.26 7.16 -7.98
CA ARG A 37 13.46 7.47 -8.75
C ARG A 37 14.31 6.23 -9.05
N THR A 38 14.41 5.32 -8.07
CA THR A 38 15.28 4.13 -8.17
C THR A 38 14.50 2.88 -8.55
N GLU A 39 13.15 2.95 -8.54
CA GLU A 39 12.22 1.82 -8.72
C GLU A 39 12.40 0.71 -7.65
N GLN A 40 13.13 1.01 -6.57
CA GLN A 40 13.34 0.07 -5.48
C GLN A 40 12.05 -0.10 -4.66
N ILE A 41 11.61 -1.33 -4.48
CA ILE A 41 10.52 -1.66 -3.57
C ILE A 41 11.05 -1.54 -2.13
N ILE A 42 10.48 -0.62 -1.37
CA ILE A 42 10.82 -0.37 0.02
C ILE A 42 9.96 -1.23 0.95
N TRP A 43 8.70 -1.42 0.58
CA TRP A 43 7.75 -2.23 1.32
C TRP A 43 6.75 -2.87 0.37
N GLU A 44 6.39 -4.12 0.61
CA GLU A 44 5.40 -4.86 -0.18
C GLU A 44 4.64 -5.84 0.70
N GLU A 45 3.31 -5.82 0.61
CA GLU A 45 2.44 -6.79 1.25
C GLU A 45 1.34 -7.28 0.32
N LYS A 46 0.96 -8.56 0.51
CA LYS A 46 -0.23 -9.13 -0.16
C LYS A 46 -1.50 -8.49 0.39
N ILE A 47 -2.39 -8.11 -0.52
CA ILE A 47 -3.66 -7.48 -0.21
C ILE A 47 -4.84 -8.24 -0.81
N ASN A 48 -6.00 -8.05 -0.18
CA ASN A 48 -7.30 -8.50 -0.67
C ASN A 48 -8.25 -7.29 -0.73
N ASP A 49 -9.33 -7.44 -1.47
CA ASP A 49 -10.41 -6.45 -1.45
C ASP A 49 -10.99 -6.34 -0.03
N GLY A 50 -11.23 -5.10 0.42
CA GLY A 50 -11.60 -4.77 1.78
C GLY A 50 -10.44 -4.52 2.74
N ASP A 51 -9.19 -4.84 2.39
CA ASP A 51 -8.03 -4.40 3.18
C ASP A 51 -7.95 -2.88 3.17
N SER A 52 -7.63 -2.29 4.33
CA SER A 52 -7.55 -0.84 4.50
C SER A 52 -6.16 -0.42 4.97
N PHE A 53 -5.79 0.80 4.59
CA PHE A 53 -4.60 1.48 5.09
C PHE A 53 -4.87 2.97 5.28
N ALA A 54 -3.97 3.64 5.98
CA ALA A 54 -4.03 5.08 6.16
C ALA A 54 -2.65 5.73 5.97
N ILE A 55 -2.67 6.99 5.58
CA ILE A 55 -1.49 7.84 5.56
C ILE A 55 -1.76 8.97 6.53
N SER A 56 -0.89 9.12 7.52
CA SER A 56 -0.93 10.22 8.48
C SER A 56 0.23 11.17 8.22
N TYR A 57 -0.02 12.46 8.32
CA TYR A 57 1.02 13.48 8.21
C TYR A 57 0.64 14.77 8.95
N GLN A 58 1.63 15.60 9.23
CA GLN A 58 1.42 16.93 9.79
C GLN A 58 1.24 17.95 8.65
N HIS A 59 0.14 18.69 8.69
CA HIS A 59 -0.15 19.74 7.72
C HIS A 59 0.91 20.84 7.77
N SER A 60 1.45 21.25 6.63
CA SER A 60 2.60 22.16 6.55
C SER A 60 2.35 23.56 7.15
N VAL A 61 1.16 24.09 7.06
CA VAL A 61 0.79 25.43 7.55
C VAL A 61 0.17 25.35 8.95
N ALA A 62 -0.88 24.57 9.10
CA ALA A 62 -1.65 24.47 10.35
C ALA A 62 -0.93 23.72 11.46
N ARG A 63 0.07 22.89 11.14
CA ARG A 63 0.80 22.02 12.07
C ARG A 63 -0.09 21.07 12.86
N THR A 64 -1.21 20.72 12.30
CA THR A 64 -2.16 19.77 12.85
C THR A 64 -2.10 18.45 12.08
N PRO A 65 -2.44 17.33 12.72
CA PRO A 65 -2.45 16.04 12.03
C PRO A 65 -3.55 15.99 10.96
N VAL A 66 -3.22 15.34 9.86
CA VAL A 66 -4.13 14.93 8.79
C VAL A 66 -4.00 13.43 8.63
N ILE A 67 -5.12 12.75 8.47
CA ILE A 67 -5.15 11.31 8.20
C ILE A 67 -6.04 11.07 6.99
N GLU A 68 -5.50 10.40 5.98
CA GLU A 68 -6.24 9.95 4.81
C GLU A 68 -6.47 8.45 4.91
N PHE A 69 -7.70 8.00 4.67
CA PHE A 69 -8.13 6.61 4.77
C PHE A 69 -8.37 6.02 3.39
N PHE A 70 -7.82 4.85 3.17
CA PHE A 70 -7.87 4.13 1.91
C PHE A 70 -8.37 2.70 2.12
N GLU A 71 -9.05 2.18 1.11
CA GLU A 71 -9.49 0.80 1.02
C GLU A 71 -9.03 0.19 -0.31
N ILE A 72 -8.76 -1.10 -0.32
CA ILE A 72 -8.52 -1.83 -1.55
C ILE A 72 -9.86 -2.35 -2.07
N LYS A 73 -10.21 -1.91 -3.27
CA LYS A 73 -11.43 -2.32 -3.96
C LYS A 73 -11.16 -2.66 -5.43
N ASP A 74 -11.56 -3.84 -5.86
CA ASP A 74 -11.27 -4.36 -7.21
C ASP A 74 -9.75 -4.33 -7.54
N GLY A 75 -8.91 -4.58 -6.52
CA GLY A 75 -7.46 -4.53 -6.63
C GLY A 75 -6.89 -3.13 -6.86
N LYS A 76 -7.65 -2.07 -6.60
CA LYS A 76 -7.25 -0.66 -6.75
C LYS A 76 -7.34 0.08 -5.43
N ILE A 77 -6.67 1.22 -5.34
CA ILE A 77 -6.73 2.11 -4.18
C ILE A 77 -7.98 2.98 -4.29
N LEU A 78 -8.81 2.97 -3.26
CA LEU A 78 -9.98 3.82 -3.11
C LEU A 78 -9.76 4.76 -1.91
N LEU A 79 -9.73 6.07 -2.11
CA LEU A 79 -9.79 7.05 -1.02
C LEU A 79 -11.20 7.06 -0.47
N THR A 80 -11.35 6.72 0.81
CA THR A 80 -12.63 6.58 1.48
C THR A 80 -12.95 7.73 2.42
N GLY A 81 -11.93 8.41 2.95
CA GLY A 81 -12.13 9.52 3.87
C GLY A 81 -10.86 10.27 4.21
N THR A 82 -11.05 11.40 4.88
CA THR A 82 -9.96 12.18 5.48
C THR A 82 -10.41 12.79 6.80
N GLU A 83 -9.46 12.92 7.73
CA GLU A 83 -9.64 13.59 9.03
C GLU A 83 -8.55 14.64 9.22
N TYR A 84 -8.94 15.84 9.69
CA TYR A 84 -8.00 16.94 9.98
C TYR A 84 -8.56 17.84 11.09
N GLN A 85 -7.70 18.63 11.74
CA GLN A 85 -8.08 19.44 12.92
C GLN A 85 -8.20 20.93 12.63
N SER A 86 -7.73 21.43 11.50
CA SER A 86 -7.87 22.85 11.18
C SER A 86 -7.99 23.07 9.68
N TYR A 87 -8.71 24.12 9.31
CA TYR A 87 -8.75 24.56 7.92
C TYR A 87 -7.37 25.03 7.47
N GLY A 88 -6.89 24.48 6.37
CA GLY A 88 -5.62 24.84 5.76
C GLY A 88 -5.70 24.84 4.25
N ALA A 89 -4.77 25.52 3.59
CA ALA A 89 -4.69 25.52 2.14
C ALA A 89 -4.51 24.08 1.62
N GLY A 90 -5.38 23.64 0.72
CA GLY A 90 -5.35 22.30 0.12
C GLY A 90 -6.20 21.26 0.82
N LEU A 91 -6.81 21.57 1.97
CA LEU A 91 -7.78 20.68 2.61
C LEU A 91 -9.19 20.96 2.09
N PRO A 92 -10.02 19.92 1.88
CA PRO A 92 -11.39 20.10 1.41
C PRO A 92 -12.22 20.87 2.45
N THR A 93 -12.97 21.87 2.00
CA THR A 93 -13.79 22.73 2.85
C THR A 93 -15.28 22.53 2.66
N SER A 94 -15.68 21.58 1.81
CA SER A 94 -17.08 21.38 1.44
C SER A 94 -17.47 19.91 1.36
N ALA A 95 -18.76 19.63 1.48
CA ALA A 95 -19.37 18.31 1.31
C ALA A 95 -19.39 17.81 -0.14
N GLU A 96 -18.78 18.51 -1.08
CA GLU A 96 -18.75 18.11 -2.50
C GLU A 96 -18.02 16.79 -2.75
N MET A 97 -17.11 16.42 -1.84
CA MET A 97 -16.31 15.19 -1.94
C MET A 97 -16.88 14.02 -1.13
N GLY A 98 -17.89 14.24 -0.25
CA GLY A 98 -18.42 13.19 0.62
C GLY A 98 -19.26 13.73 1.76
N GLU A 99 -19.51 12.91 2.79
CA GLU A 99 -20.24 13.29 3.99
C GLU A 99 -19.32 14.05 4.96
N TYR A 100 -19.61 15.31 5.19
CA TYR A 100 -18.81 16.18 6.06
C TYR A 100 -19.36 16.20 7.49
N ILE A 101 -18.51 15.87 8.46
CA ILE A 101 -18.85 15.79 9.87
C ILE A 101 -17.85 16.63 10.67
N VAL A 102 -18.35 17.36 11.67
CA VAL A 102 -17.51 18.06 12.66
C VAL A 102 -17.74 17.42 14.01
N GLU A 103 -16.72 16.80 14.56
CA GLU A 103 -16.80 16.10 15.85
C GLU A 103 -15.49 16.24 16.63
N ASN A 104 -15.58 16.59 17.93
CA ASN A 104 -14.43 16.72 18.83
C ASN A 104 -13.30 17.62 18.29
N ASP A 105 -13.63 18.77 17.75
CA ASP A 105 -12.70 19.72 17.11
C ASP A 105 -11.96 19.14 15.90
N LYS A 106 -12.50 18.10 15.28
CA LYS A 106 -12.01 17.48 14.06
C LYS A 106 -13.00 17.62 12.93
N PHE A 107 -12.47 17.77 11.75
CA PHE A 107 -13.21 17.76 10.50
C PHE A 107 -12.99 16.40 9.84
N ILE A 108 -14.08 15.70 9.56
CA ILE A 108 -14.04 14.35 8.99
C ILE A 108 -14.87 14.37 7.70
N ILE A 109 -14.29 13.90 6.61
CA ILE A 109 -15.02 13.64 5.38
C ILE A 109 -15.02 12.13 5.17
N LYS A 110 -16.22 11.55 5.09
CA LYS A 110 -16.44 10.13 4.82
C LYS A 110 -17.03 9.94 3.43
N ASN A 111 -16.99 8.70 2.94
CA ASN A 111 -17.62 8.32 1.68
C ASN A 111 -17.14 9.10 0.45
N ILE A 112 -15.84 9.46 0.42
CA ILE A 112 -15.22 10.16 -0.73
C ILE A 112 -15.33 9.31 -2.00
N ASN A 113 -15.09 8.00 -1.93
CA ASN A 113 -15.23 7.03 -3.03
C ASN A 113 -14.44 7.41 -4.30
N GLN A 114 -13.23 7.92 -4.15
CA GLN A 114 -12.36 8.30 -5.26
C GLN A 114 -11.31 7.22 -5.51
N PHE A 115 -11.34 6.59 -6.69
CA PHE A 115 -10.28 5.69 -7.13
C PHE A 115 -9.02 6.45 -7.50
N LEU A 116 -7.88 5.98 -6.99
CA LEU A 116 -6.57 6.52 -7.29
C LEU A 116 -5.74 5.44 -8.01
N PRO A 117 -5.08 5.76 -9.13
CA PRO A 117 -4.18 4.81 -9.79
C PRO A 117 -2.94 4.54 -8.92
N GLU A 118 -2.50 5.54 -8.20
CA GLU A 118 -1.34 5.55 -7.31
C GLU A 118 -1.39 6.76 -6.38
N ILE A 119 -0.60 6.73 -5.32
CA ILE A 119 -0.39 7.88 -4.43
C ILE A 119 1.08 8.28 -4.53
N MET A 120 1.33 9.54 -4.89
CA MET A 120 2.66 10.11 -4.91
C MET A 120 2.90 10.88 -3.61
N LEU A 121 3.86 10.45 -2.81
CA LEU A 121 4.16 11.01 -1.49
C LEU A 121 5.64 11.40 -1.41
N ARG A 122 5.91 12.68 -1.12
CA ARG A 122 7.28 13.13 -0.85
C ARG A 122 7.55 13.09 0.65
N VAL A 123 8.47 12.23 1.07
CA VAL A 123 8.85 12.09 2.47
C VAL A 123 9.44 13.41 2.99
N SER A 124 8.99 13.83 4.15
CA SER A 124 9.47 15.07 4.79
C SER A 124 9.58 14.86 6.29
N ASP A 125 10.69 15.30 6.86
CA ASP A 125 10.92 15.32 8.31
C ASP A 125 9.94 16.27 9.01
N TYR A 126 9.49 17.30 8.29
CA TYR A 126 8.52 18.26 8.77
C TYR A 126 7.10 17.69 8.84
N ALA A 127 6.66 17.05 7.75
CA ALA A 127 5.32 16.46 7.67
C ALA A 127 5.22 15.15 8.44
N GLN A 128 6.33 14.50 8.77
CA GLN A 128 6.38 13.27 9.56
C GLN A 128 5.43 12.18 9.03
N HIS A 129 5.50 11.89 7.73
CA HIS A 129 4.61 10.91 7.11
C HIS A 129 4.72 9.53 7.74
N GLU A 130 3.57 8.96 8.07
CA GLU A 130 3.42 7.60 8.59
C GLU A 130 2.46 6.82 7.69
N PHE A 131 2.79 5.57 7.41
CA PHE A 131 1.94 4.63 6.68
C PHE A 131 1.44 3.58 7.66
N ILE A 132 0.13 3.40 7.73
CA ILE A 132 -0.53 2.51 8.69
C ILE A 132 -1.25 1.40 7.92
N PHE A 133 -0.84 0.16 8.12
CA PHE A 133 -1.42 -1.01 7.48
C PHE A 133 -1.56 -2.15 8.49
N LYS A 134 -2.73 -2.78 8.56
CA LYS A 134 -3.03 -3.91 9.48
C LYS A 134 -2.58 -3.63 10.92
N GLN A 135 -2.86 -2.44 11.43
CA GLN A 135 -2.51 -1.94 12.78
C GLN A 135 -0.99 -1.73 13.00
N GLU A 136 -0.15 -1.99 12.03
CA GLU A 136 1.27 -1.63 12.07
C GLU A 136 1.48 -0.21 11.54
N ASN A 137 2.32 0.55 12.23
CA ASN A 137 2.65 1.93 11.88
C ASN A 137 4.10 2.04 11.41
N TYR A 138 4.28 2.34 10.15
CA TYR A 138 5.58 2.54 9.50
C TYR A 138 5.90 4.02 9.41
N LYS A 139 6.84 4.48 10.23
CA LYS A 139 7.31 5.88 10.26
C LYS A 139 8.22 6.15 9.08
N LEU A 140 7.64 6.52 7.93
CA LEU A 140 8.37 6.74 6.68
C LEU A 140 9.47 7.78 6.86
N TYR A 141 9.19 8.87 7.59
CA TYR A 141 10.13 9.97 7.83
C TYR A 141 11.38 9.56 8.64
N LYS A 142 11.33 8.43 9.40
CA LYS A 142 12.49 7.93 10.14
C LYS A 142 13.34 6.96 9.34
N ASN A 143 12.72 6.21 8.44
CA ASN A 143 13.35 5.08 7.77
C ASN A 143 13.77 5.41 6.32
N ILE A 144 13.25 6.49 5.76
CA ILE A 144 13.46 6.88 4.39
C ILE A 144 14.03 8.31 4.37
N LYS A 145 15.02 8.54 3.53
CA LYS A 145 15.64 9.84 3.38
C LYS A 145 14.60 10.90 3.03
N THR A 146 14.66 12.05 3.71
CA THR A 146 13.81 13.21 3.39
C THR A 146 13.97 13.62 1.92
N GLU A 147 12.93 14.18 1.32
CA GLU A 147 12.80 14.53 -0.11
C GLU A 147 12.72 13.33 -1.07
N THR A 148 12.77 12.09 -0.58
CA THR A 148 12.48 10.92 -1.43
C THR A 148 11.02 10.95 -1.88
N LEU A 149 10.80 10.84 -3.19
CA LEU A 149 9.46 10.71 -3.75
C LEU A 149 9.08 9.22 -3.76
N LEU A 150 8.04 8.88 -3.03
CA LEU A 150 7.47 7.54 -2.97
C LEU A 150 6.27 7.43 -3.90
N GLN A 151 6.12 6.27 -4.52
CA GLN A 151 4.94 5.83 -5.23
C GLN A 151 4.30 4.70 -4.43
N ILE A 152 3.05 4.85 -4.03
CA ILE A 152 2.25 3.80 -3.39
C ILE A 152 1.23 3.34 -4.41
N LYS A 153 1.29 2.06 -4.78
CA LYS A 153 0.41 1.48 -5.81
C LYS A 153 0.06 0.04 -5.52
N THR A 154 -0.99 -0.44 -6.16
CA THR A 154 -1.30 -1.86 -6.24
C THR A 154 -0.68 -2.48 -7.48
N GLU A 155 -0.22 -3.72 -7.38
CA GLU A 155 0.28 -4.48 -8.50
C GLU A 155 -0.18 -5.94 -8.42
N LYS A 156 -0.47 -6.53 -9.58
CA LYS A 156 -0.86 -7.95 -9.69
C LYS A 156 0.32 -8.76 -10.21
N ILE A 157 0.98 -9.49 -9.32
CA ILE A 157 2.18 -10.28 -9.62
C ILE A 157 1.93 -11.77 -9.46
N SER A 158 2.83 -12.63 -10.00
CA SER A 158 2.76 -14.05 -9.72
C SER A 158 3.09 -14.33 -8.25
N TYR A 159 2.48 -15.37 -7.68
CA TYR A 159 2.79 -15.77 -6.30
C TYR A 159 4.26 -16.20 -6.16
N PHE A 160 4.83 -16.76 -7.21
CA PHE A 160 6.26 -17.08 -7.27
C PHE A 160 7.13 -15.83 -7.13
N THR A 161 6.84 -14.76 -7.89
CA THR A 161 7.55 -13.48 -7.79
C THR A 161 7.43 -12.88 -6.38
N PHE A 162 6.22 -12.92 -5.81
CA PHE A 162 5.98 -12.42 -4.46
C PHE A 162 6.84 -13.15 -3.40
N ILE A 163 6.94 -14.49 -3.50
CA ILE A 163 7.80 -15.27 -2.59
C ILE A 163 9.28 -14.89 -2.78
N LEU A 164 9.76 -14.83 -4.03
CA LEU A 164 11.18 -14.54 -4.30
C LEU A 164 11.63 -13.15 -3.79
N ARG A 165 10.74 -12.18 -3.75
CA ARG A 165 11.06 -10.83 -3.24
C ARG A 165 11.20 -10.77 -1.72
N ARG A 166 10.79 -11.82 -1.00
CA ARG A 166 10.89 -11.90 0.48
C ARG A 166 12.17 -12.58 0.98
N PHE A 167 12.95 -13.18 0.09
CA PHE A 167 14.25 -13.79 0.39
C PHE A 167 15.38 -12.96 -0.19
#